data_affcf600aeef851f8ff93e16f12ce708
#
_entry.id   affcf600aeef851f8ff93e16f12ce708
#
_cell.length_a   1.000
_cell.length_b   1.000
_cell.length_c   1.000
_cell.angle_alpha   90.00
_cell.angle_beta   90.00
_cell.angle_gamma   90.00
#
_symmetry.space_group_name_H-M   'P 1'
#
loop_
_entity.id
_entity.type
_entity.pdbx_description
1 polymer ?
#
loop_
_entity_poly.entity_id
_entity_poly.type
_entity_poly.pdbx_seq_one_letter_code
_entity_poly.pdbx_strand_id
1 'polypeptide(L)'
;MQKFERVAVIAKPQGAISRYVRELTDLITRTGCTPYLDENAAAHMPSDCPFESGPAEEIARVCDVAVAIGGDGTMLGAARAMAAYKVPVIGINAGRLGFITDIVLEDMNRLLPAMLLGQYVADERSMLAVSY
;
A
#
# COMPACT_ATOMS: atom_id res chain seq x y z
N MET A 1 5.91 2.89 18.53
CA MET A 1 5.79 2.87 17.06
C MET A 1 4.77 3.88 16.64
N GLN A 2 5.00 4.52 15.51
CA GLN A 2 4.21 5.66 15.07
C GLN A 2 3.03 5.23 14.22
N LYS A 3 1.88 5.84 14.46
CA LYS A 3 0.70 5.69 13.63
C LYS A 3 0.89 6.43 12.31
N PHE A 4 0.43 5.85 11.20
CA PHE A 4 0.47 6.48 9.90
C PHE A 4 -0.79 7.32 9.64
N GLU A 5 -0.69 8.31 8.80
CA GLU A 5 -1.80 9.21 8.46
C GLU A 5 -2.10 9.27 6.97
N ARG A 6 -1.07 9.30 6.13
CA ARG A 6 -1.20 9.40 4.67
C ARG A 6 -0.60 8.18 4.03
N VAL A 7 -1.43 7.45 3.29
CA VAL A 7 -1.05 6.14 2.76
C VAL A 7 -1.04 6.18 1.24
N ALA A 8 0.13 5.96 0.64
CA ALA A 8 0.23 5.80 -0.79
C ALA A 8 -0.26 4.40 -1.18
N VAL A 9 -1.15 4.31 -2.14
CA VAL A 9 -1.62 3.03 -2.67
C VAL A 9 -1.03 2.82 -4.05
N ILE A 10 -0.22 1.80 -4.20
CA ILE A 10 0.47 1.48 -5.45
C ILE A 10 -0.01 0.10 -5.89
N ALA A 11 -0.61 0.02 -7.09
CA ALA A 11 -1.20 -1.21 -7.57
C ALA A 11 -0.58 -1.64 -8.89
N LYS A 12 -0.65 -2.93 -9.19
CA LYS A 12 -0.30 -3.37 -10.54
C LYS A 12 -1.34 -2.83 -11.52
N PRO A 13 -0.94 -2.52 -12.77
CA PRO A 13 -1.84 -1.82 -13.71
C PRO A 13 -2.98 -2.69 -14.21
N GLN A 14 -2.83 -4.00 -14.25
CA GLN A 14 -3.80 -4.90 -14.85
C GLN A 14 -4.10 -6.06 -13.92
N GLY A 15 -5.13 -6.83 -14.27
CA GLY A 15 -5.52 -8.02 -13.52
C GLY A 15 -6.80 -7.80 -12.74
N ALA A 16 -7.31 -8.89 -12.17
CA ALA A 16 -8.60 -8.90 -11.49
C ALA A 16 -8.47 -8.45 -10.03
N ILE A 17 -7.85 -7.30 -9.80
CA ILE A 17 -7.63 -6.79 -8.45
C ILE A 17 -8.41 -5.51 -8.12
N SER A 18 -9.24 -5.03 -9.05
CA SER A 18 -9.99 -3.78 -8.82
C SER A 18 -10.81 -3.83 -7.54
N ARG A 19 -11.46 -4.95 -7.28
CA ARG A 19 -12.21 -5.16 -6.04
C ARG A 19 -11.34 -4.97 -4.81
N TYR A 20 -10.12 -5.52 -4.84
CA TYR A 20 -9.21 -5.45 -3.69
C TYR A 20 -8.61 -4.06 -3.52
N VAL A 21 -8.38 -3.33 -4.60
CA VAL A 21 -7.93 -1.94 -4.53
C VAL A 21 -9.03 -1.09 -3.87
N ARG A 22 -10.29 -1.31 -4.22
CA ARG A 22 -11.42 -0.59 -3.60
C ARG A 22 -11.55 -0.95 -2.12
N GLU A 23 -11.45 -2.23 -1.79
CA GLU A 23 -11.46 -2.66 -0.39
C GLU A 23 -10.32 -2.03 0.40
N LEU A 24 -9.14 -1.95 -0.21
CA LEU A 24 -7.97 -1.36 0.43
C LEU A 24 -8.18 0.13 0.73
N THR A 25 -8.66 0.90 -0.23
CA THR A 25 -8.91 2.34 0.00
C THR A 25 -9.98 2.56 1.05
N ASP A 26 -11.02 1.73 1.06
CA ASP A 26 -12.07 1.79 2.07
C ASP A 26 -11.51 1.46 3.46
N LEU A 27 -10.68 0.44 3.55
CA LEU A 27 -10.06 0.02 4.79
C LEU A 27 -9.14 1.12 5.36
N ILE A 28 -8.34 1.75 4.50
CA ILE A 28 -7.47 2.86 4.88
C ILE A 28 -8.30 4.01 5.46
N THR A 29 -9.39 4.36 4.77
CA THR A 29 -10.28 5.43 5.21
C THR A 29 -10.93 5.11 6.55
N ARG A 30 -11.41 3.88 6.72
CA ARG A 30 -12.04 3.46 7.98
C ARG A 30 -11.06 3.44 9.15
N THR A 31 -9.78 3.27 8.87
CA THR A 31 -8.74 3.29 9.90
C THR A 31 -8.36 4.71 10.31
N GLY A 32 -8.90 5.72 9.63
CA GLY A 32 -8.62 7.11 9.92
C GLY A 32 -7.47 7.70 9.13
N CYS A 33 -7.01 7.00 8.10
CA CYS A 33 -5.93 7.44 7.23
C CYS A 33 -6.49 7.99 5.91
N THR A 34 -5.67 8.72 5.18
CA THR A 34 -6.06 9.29 3.88
C THR A 34 -5.29 8.58 2.77
N PRO A 35 -5.98 7.91 1.83
CA PRO A 35 -5.28 7.26 0.71
C PRO A 35 -4.90 8.26 -0.38
N TYR A 36 -3.74 8.04 -0.98
CA TYR A 36 -3.25 8.72 -2.17
C TYR A 36 -2.91 7.66 -3.20
N LEU A 37 -3.46 7.72 -4.39
CA LEU A 37 -3.37 6.63 -5.36
C LEU A 37 -2.29 6.91 -6.40
N ASP A 38 -1.48 5.91 -6.75
CA ASP A 38 -0.67 6.03 -7.95
C ASP A 38 -1.58 5.91 -9.18
N GLU A 39 -1.04 6.15 -10.36
CA GLU A 39 -1.85 6.14 -11.59
C GLU A 39 -2.48 4.79 -11.85
N ASN A 40 -1.78 3.70 -11.53
CA ASN A 40 -2.32 2.36 -11.69
C ASN A 40 -3.44 2.05 -10.71
N ALA A 41 -3.28 2.46 -9.45
CA ALA A 41 -4.33 2.28 -8.45
C ALA A 41 -5.57 3.09 -8.82
N ALA A 42 -5.37 4.32 -9.30
CA ALA A 42 -6.48 5.17 -9.73
C ALA A 42 -7.27 4.54 -10.87
N ALA A 43 -6.60 3.83 -11.78
CA ALA A 43 -7.26 3.16 -12.90
C ALA A 43 -8.20 2.03 -12.45
N HIS A 44 -8.03 1.50 -11.25
CA HIS A 44 -8.92 0.49 -10.68
C HIS A 44 -10.14 1.09 -9.97
N MET A 45 -10.18 2.41 -9.82
CA MET A 45 -11.24 3.08 -9.06
C MET A 45 -12.31 3.66 -9.97
N PRO A 46 -13.53 3.90 -9.45
CA PRO A 46 -14.56 4.60 -10.22
C PRO A 46 -14.13 6.01 -10.62
N SER A 47 -14.72 6.55 -11.68
CA SER A 47 -14.38 7.87 -12.20
C SER A 47 -14.68 9.01 -11.21
N ASP A 48 -15.57 8.77 -10.26
CA ASP A 48 -15.93 9.75 -9.22
C ASP A 48 -15.14 9.58 -7.93
N CYS A 49 -14.04 8.85 -7.98
CA CYS A 49 -13.18 8.61 -6.82
C CYS A 49 -12.71 9.94 -6.22
N PRO A 50 -12.91 10.16 -4.92
CA PRO A 50 -12.58 11.45 -4.29
C PRO A 50 -11.11 11.58 -3.89
N PHE A 51 -10.31 10.52 -4.03
CA PHE A 51 -8.92 10.53 -3.56
C PHE A 51 -7.98 11.15 -4.58
N GLU A 52 -6.94 11.81 -4.09
CA GLU A 52 -5.89 12.35 -4.95
C GLU A 52 -5.08 11.24 -5.59
N SER A 53 -4.63 11.47 -6.82
CA SER A 53 -3.81 10.51 -7.54
C SER A 53 -2.72 11.22 -8.33
N GLY A 54 -1.67 10.48 -8.67
CA GLY A 54 -0.56 11.01 -9.45
C GLY A 54 0.56 9.99 -9.55
N PRO A 55 1.69 10.37 -10.17
CA PRO A 55 2.86 9.49 -10.22
C PRO A 55 3.31 9.08 -8.82
N ALA A 56 3.77 7.83 -8.67
CA ALA A 56 4.19 7.30 -7.39
C ALA A 56 5.25 8.18 -6.71
N GLU A 57 6.19 8.71 -7.49
CA GLU A 57 7.25 9.56 -6.97
C GLU A 57 6.72 10.88 -6.39
N GLU A 58 5.62 11.38 -6.91
CA GLU A 58 5.01 12.61 -6.38
C GLU A 58 4.23 12.35 -5.11
N ILE A 59 3.44 11.27 -5.07
CA ILE A 59 2.69 10.95 -3.85
C ILE A 59 3.59 10.52 -2.71
N ALA A 60 4.78 9.97 -3.02
CA ALA A 60 5.78 9.63 -2.02
C ALA A 60 6.19 10.84 -1.16
N ARG A 61 6.15 12.02 -1.74
CA ARG A 61 6.57 13.23 -1.04
C ARG A 61 5.63 13.63 0.11
N VAL A 62 4.38 13.22 0.03
CA VAL A 62 3.36 13.63 1.01
C VAL A 62 2.87 12.47 1.87
N CYS A 63 3.27 11.24 1.58
CA CYS A 63 2.82 10.08 2.32
C CYS A 63 3.86 9.60 3.32
N ASP A 64 3.39 8.99 4.40
CA ASP A 64 4.27 8.45 5.44
C ASP A 64 4.39 6.93 5.40
N VAL A 65 3.57 6.28 4.61
CA VAL A 65 3.66 4.83 4.35
C VAL A 65 3.08 4.56 2.96
N ALA A 66 3.54 3.49 2.32
CA ALA A 66 2.97 3.03 1.06
C ALA A 66 2.45 1.60 1.25
N VAL A 67 1.32 1.30 0.62
CA VAL A 67 0.80 -0.05 0.51
C VAL A 67 0.83 -0.44 -0.97
N ALA A 68 1.62 -1.46 -1.30
CA ALA A 68 1.73 -1.95 -2.67
C ALA A 68 0.90 -3.24 -2.78
N ILE A 69 0.01 -3.28 -3.76
CA ILE A 69 -0.85 -4.45 -3.98
C ILE A 69 -0.60 -4.99 -5.39
N GLY A 70 -0.06 -6.21 -5.46
CA GLY A 70 0.32 -6.83 -6.72
C GLY A 70 1.32 -7.95 -6.50
N GLY A 71 2.22 -8.14 -7.45
CA GLY A 71 3.30 -9.12 -7.37
C GLY A 71 4.65 -8.45 -7.09
N ASP A 72 5.72 -9.21 -7.33
CA ASP A 72 7.08 -8.76 -7.04
C ASP A 72 7.46 -7.48 -7.79
N GLY A 73 7.03 -7.34 -9.04
CA GLY A 73 7.33 -6.14 -9.83
C GLY A 73 6.71 -4.90 -9.23
N THR A 74 5.48 -5.01 -8.75
CA THR A 74 4.79 -3.91 -8.08
C THR A 74 5.50 -3.53 -6.78
N MET A 75 5.94 -4.52 -6.02
CA MET A 75 6.67 -4.29 -4.77
C MET A 75 7.99 -3.57 -5.02
N LEU A 76 8.76 -4.02 -6.03
CA LEU A 76 10.02 -3.39 -6.37
C LEU A 76 9.82 -1.96 -6.87
N GLY A 77 8.81 -1.72 -7.69
CA GLY A 77 8.49 -0.38 -8.17
C GLY A 77 8.12 0.56 -7.04
N ALA A 78 7.32 0.06 -6.10
CA ALA A 78 6.93 0.84 -4.92
C ALA A 78 8.16 1.18 -4.06
N ALA A 79 9.00 0.20 -3.81
CA ALA A 79 10.20 0.41 -3.00
C ALA A 79 11.12 1.47 -3.63
N ARG A 80 11.28 1.43 -4.95
CA ARG A 80 12.11 2.43 -5.65
C ARG A 80 11.52 3.83 -5.56
N ALA A 81 10.21 3.95 -5.79
CA ALA A 81 9.54 5.25 -5.76
C ALA A 81 9.57 5.86 -4.36
N MET A 82 9.48 5.02 -3.32
CA MET A 82 9.41 5.48 -1.94
C MET A 82 10.79 5.73 -1.33
N ALA A 83 11.84 5.13 -1.88
CA ALA A 83 13.18 5.16 -1.27
C ALA A 83 13.73 6.57 -1.12
N ALA A 84 13.48 7.45 -2.09
CA ALA A 84 14.00 8.83 -2.07
C ALA A 84 13.50 9.62 -0.85
N TYR A 85 12.32 9.28 -0.36
CA TYR A 85 11.72 9.97 0.77
C TYR A 85 11.66 9.09 2.02
N LYS A 86 12.32 7.94 1.98
CA LYS A 86 12.39 6.98 3.10
C LYS A 86 11.01 6.53 3.59
N VAL A 87 10.07 6.43 2.65
CA VAL A 87 8.71 5.96 2.97
C VAL A 87 8.72 4.43 3.02
N PRO A 88 8.33 3.83 4.14
CA PRO A 88 8.27 2.36 4.22
C PRO A 88 7.13 1.80 3.39
N VAL A 89 7.26 0.54 2.99
CA VAL A 89 6.30 -0.13 2.12
C VAL A 89 5.73 -1.36 2.81
N ILE A 90 4.40 -1.47 2.77
CA ILE A 90 3.68 -2.68 3.18
C ILE A 90 3.27 -3.40 1.88
N GLY A 91 3.66 -4.67 1.74
CA GLY A 91 3.34 -5.44 0.55
C GLY A 91 2.10 -6.30 0.75
N ILE A 92 1.14 -6.21 -0.18
CA ILE A 92 -0.01 -7.11 -0.24
C ILE A 92 0.13 -7.93 -1.50
N ASN A 93 0.36 -9.23 -1.34
CA ASN A 93 0.58 -10.13 -2.46
C ASN A 93 -0.74 -10.56 -3.08
N ALA A 94 -0.94 -10.19 -4.34
CA ALA A 94 -2.14 -10.54 -5.11
C ALA A 94 -1.90 -11.72 -6.05
N GLY A 95 -0.76 -12.39 -5.91
CA GLY A 95 -0.41 -13.55 -6.72
C GLY A 95 0.35 -14.57 -5.90
N ARG A 96 1.52 -14.96 -6.37
CA ARG A 96 2.37 -15.89 -5.61
C ARG A 96 3.09 -15.16 -4.49
N LEU A 97 3.25 -15.84 -3.37
CA LEU A 97 4.06 -15.31 -2.28
C LEU A 97 5.51 -15.19 -2.73
N GLY A 98 6.04 -13.96 -2.73
CA GLY A 98 7.42 -13.69 -3.11
C GLY A 98 8.30 -13.35 -1.92
N PHE A 99 7.73 -12.68 -0.93
CA PHE A 99 8.48 -12.24 0.25
C PHE A 99 7.81 -12.75 1.52
N ILE A 100 8.64 -13.00 2.52
CA ILE A 100 8.15 -13.46 3.84
C ILE A 100 7.27 -12.40 4.50
N THR A 101 7.55 -11.12 4.23
CA THR A 101 6.84 -10.00 4.83
C THR A 101 5.55 -9.64 4.14
N ASP A 102 5.21 -10.30 3.02
CA ASP A 102 4.00 -9.99 2.28
C ASP A 102 2.75 -10.39 3.06
N ILE A 103 1.75 -9.52 3.00
CA ILE A 103 0.41 -9.85 3.44
C ILE A 103 -0.32 -10.46 2.26
N VAL A 104 -0.96 -11.60 2.44
CA VAL A 104 -1.81 -12.18 1.39
C VAL A 104 -3.16 -11.48 1.39
N LEU A 105 -3.85 -11.49 0.25
CA LEU A 105 -5.13 -10.79 0.09
C LEU A 105 -6.15 -11.19 1.16
N GLU A 106 -6.20 -12.45 1.51
CA GLU A 106 -7.15 -12.96 2.51
C GLU A 106 -6.95 -12.36 3.88
N ASP A 107 -5.73 -11.93 4.19
CA ASP A 107 -5.38 -11.38 5.50
C ASP A 107 -5.39 -9.85 5.56
N MET A 108 -5.63 -9.19 4.44
CA MET A 108 -5.55 -7.74 4.35
C MET A 108 -6.44 -7.04 5.40
N ASN A 109 -7.70 -7.44 5.47
CA ASN A 109 -8.66 -6.81 6.39
C ASN A 109 -8.31 -7.05 7.87
N ARG A 110 -7.59 -8.13 8.15
CA ARG A 110 -7.20 -8.49 9.52
C ARG A 110 -5.91 -7.80 9.94
N LEU A 111 -4.91 -7.76 9.06
CA LEU A 111 -3.56 -7.34 9.42
C LEU A 111 -3.28 -5.86 9.17
N LEU A 112 -3.81 -5.32 8.08
CA LEU A 112 -3.44 -3.96 7.67
C LEU A 112 -3.87 -2.87 8.67
N PRO A 113 -5.07 -2.91 9.26
CA PRO A 113 -5.44 -1.88 10.22
C PRO A 113 -4.47 -1.78 11.40
N ALA A 114 -4.01 -2.92 11.91
CA ALA A 114 -3.04 -2.93 13.02
C ALA A 114 -1.73 -2.29 12.58
N MET A 115 -1.25 -2.59 11.38
CA MET A 115 -0.01 -2.01 10.87
C MET A 115 -0.13 -0.50 10.69
N LEU A 116 -1.25 -0.02 10.17
CA LEU A 116 -1.48 1.41 9.99
C LEU A 116 -1.56 2.15 11.32
N LEU A 117 -1.96 1.47 12.38
CA LEU A 117 -2.02 2.03 13.72
C LEU A 117 -0.69 1.91 14.48
N GLY A 118 0.36 1.42 13.82
CA GLY A 118 1.69 1.39 14.39
C GLY A 118 2.20 0.03 14.85
N GLN A 119 1.45 -1.04 14.65
CA GLN A 119 1.86 -2.39 15.06
C GLN A 119 2.62 -3.08 13.94
N TYR A 120 3.87 -2.69 13.74
CA TYR A 120 4.69 -3.23 12.67
C TYR A 120 6.15 -3.32 13.09
N VAL A 121 6.92 -4.09 12.28
CA VAL A 121 8.37 -4.17 12.39
C VAL A 121 8.96 -3.80 11.03
N ALA A 122 9.90 -2.87 10.99
CA ALA A 122 10.61 -2.51 9.77
C ALA A 122 11.74 -3.50 9.53
N ASP A 123 11.89 -3.95 8.28
CA ASP A 123 13.03 -4.80 7.92
C ASP A 123 14.08 -3.99 7.14
N GLU A 124 15.20 -4.66 6.80
CA GLU A 124 16.35 -4.02 6.16
C GLU A 124 16.05 -3.44 4.78
N ARG A 125 14.97 -3.88 4.14
CA ARG A 125 14.60 -3.43 2.79
C ARG A 125 13.53 -2.35 2.81
N SER A 126 13.31 -1.73 3.95
CA SER A 126 12.26 -0.73 4.16
C SER A 126 10.84 -1.28 3.94
N MET A 127 10.69 -2.59 4.04
CA MET A 127 9.38 -3.24 4.04
C MET A 127 8.92 -3.39 5.47
N LEU A 128 7.61 -3.33 5.67
CA LEU A 128 7.02 -3.51 6.99
C LEU A 128 6.36 -4.87 7.09
N ALA A 129 6.47 -5.49 8.26
CA ALA A 129 5.85 -6.77 8.55
C ALA A 129 4.98 -6.65 9.79
N VAL A 130 4.07 -7.62 9.96
CA VAL A 130 3.21 -7.65 11.13
C VAL A 130 4.04 -7.93 12.39
N SER A 131 3.78 -7.17 13.43
CA SER A 131 4.39 -7.40 14.73
C SER A 131 3.64 -8.52 15.45
N TYR A 132 4.37 -9.49 15.95
CA TYR A 132 3.83 -10.60 16.74
C TYR A 132 4.01 -10.36 18.22
#